data_d9ac35c3def08d621f9e6974e1fec12c
#
_entry.id   d9ac35c3def08d621f9e6974e1fec12c
#
_cell.length_a   1.000
_cell.length_b   1.000
_cell.length_c   1.000
_cell.angle_alpha   90.00
_cell.angle_beta   90.00
_cell.angle_gamma   90.00
#
_symmetry.space_group_name_H-M   'P 1'
#
loop_
_entity.id
_entity.type
_entity.pdbx_description
1 polymer ?
#
loop_
_entity_poly.entity_id
_entity_poly.type
_entity_poly.pdbx_seq_one_letter_code
_entity_poly.pdbx_strand_id
1 'polypeptide(L)'
;MENIVSKGWGYELWIENNELYCGKHLHVLPTKWCSIHYHKNKKETFYVIDGELKLEYSNNLEWSSEYDIETIILKKGDCFTLDTMIAHRFTSNTSYPCDFIEISTHHEDSDSYRIIKGD
;
A
#
# COMPACT_ATOMS: atom_id res chain seq x y z
N MET A 1 -22.24 -6.13 -5.63
CA MET A 1 -22.06 -4.67 -5.70
C MET A 1 -20.62 -4.34 -5.37
N GLU A 2 -19.99 -3.53 -6.18
CA GLU A 2 -18.60 -3.21 -6.03
C GLU A 2 -18.41 -1.94 -5.21
N ASN A 3 -17.45 -1.96 -4.28
CA ASN A 3 -17.06 -0.81 -3.49
C ASN A 3 -15.70 -0.32 -4.00
N ILE A 4 -15.73 0.43 -5.10
CA ILE A 4 -14.52 0.95 -5.72
C ILE A 4 -14.30 2.39 -5.27
N VAL A 5 -13.09 2.68 -4.81
CA VAL A 5 -12.63 4.02 -4.46
C VAL A 5 -11.53 4.42 -5.44
N SER A 6 -11.81 5.43 -6.27
CA SER A 6 -10.84 5.94 -7.22
C SER A 6 -9.76 6.74 -6.52
N LYS A 7 -8.51 6.56 -6.95
CA LYS A 7 -7.34 7.27 -6.45
C LYS A 7 -6.57 7.86 -7.64
N GLY A 8 -5.77 8.90 -7.39
CA GLY A 8 -4.91 9.44 -8.44
C GLY A 8 -3.89 8.44 -8.98
N TRP A 9 -3.56 7.43 -8.20
CA TRP A 9 -2.60 6.38 -8.58
C TRP A 9 -3.27 5.11 -9.12
N GLY A 10 -4.61 5.02 -9.14
CA GLY A 10 -5.36 3.84 -9.58
C GLY A 10 -6.67 3.70 -8.86
N TYR A 11 -6.94 2.53 -8.26
CA TYR A 11 -8.16 2.35 -7.48
C TYR A 11 -7.99 1.27 -6.41
N GLU A 12 -8.91 1.31 -5.43
CA GLU A 12 -9.08 0.29 -4.40
C GLU A 12 -10.47 -0.32 -4.56
N LEU A 13 -10.54 -1.64 -4.64
CA LEU A 13 -11.79 -2.38 -4.50
C LEU A 13 -11.84 -2.92 -3.07
N TRP A 14 -12.77 -2.43 -2.26
CA TRP A 14 -12.92 -2.87 -0.89
C TRP A 14 -13.74 -4.16 -0.86
N ILE A 15 -13.06 -5.29 -0.67
CA ILE A 15 -13.68 -6.62 -0.65
C ILE A 15 -14.45 -6.79 0.66
N GLU A 16 -13.84 -6.47 1.79
CA GLU A 16 -14.44 -6.52 3.12
C GLU A 16 -13.67 -5.62 4.07
N ASN A 17 -14.38 -4.97 4.98
CA ASN A 17 -13.75 -4.24 6.09
C ASN A 17 -14.69 -4.30 7.29
N ASN A 18 -14.28 -5.01 8.33
CA ASN A 18 -15.05 -5.18 9.55
C ASN A 18 -14.11 -5.06 10.77
N GLU A 19 -14.63 -5.27 11.96
CA GLU A 19 -13.86 -5.08 13.19
C GLU A 19 -12.72 -6.10 13.36
N LEU A 20 -12.73 -7.19 12.58
CA LEU A 20 -11.72 -8.25 12.69
C LEU A 20 -10.68 -8.22 11.58
N TYR A 21 -11.08 -7.87 10.37
CA TYR A 21 -10.15 -7.88 9.23
C TYR A 21 -10.61 -6.95 8.10
N CYS A 22 -9.68 -6.70 7.19
CA CYS A 22 -9.93 -5.96 5.96
C CYS A 22 -9.25 -6.66 4.79
N GLY A 23 -9.92 -6.70 3.65
CA GLY A 23 -9.37 -7.19 2.38
C GLY A 23 -9.69 -6.20 1.28
N LYS A 24 -8.67 -5.81 0.52
CA LYS A 24 -8.81 -4.90 -0.62
C LYS A 24 -8.04 -5.43 -1.81
N HIS A 25 -8.55 -5.17 -3.00
CA HIS A 25 -7.81 -5.32 -4.25
C HIS A 25 -7.37 -3.92 -4.70
N LEU A 26 -6.08 -3.71 -4.86
CA LEU A 26 -5.52 -2.45 -5.31
C LEU A 26 -4.98 -2.59 -6.73
N HIS A 27 -5.29 -1.60 -7.56
CA HIS A 27 -4.83 -1.49 -8.94
C HIS A 27 -3.99 -0.23 -9.07
N VAL A 28 -2.70 -0.39 -9.36
CA VAL A 28 -1.73 0.71 -9.34
C VAL A 28 -1.22 0.97 -10.74
N LEU A 29 -1.34 2.22 -11.17
CA LEU A 29 -0.89 2.65 -12.49
C LEU A 29 0.63 2.86 -12.51
N PRO A 30 1.29 2.64 -13.68
CA PRO A 30 2.70 2.98 -13.84
C PRO A 30 2.96 4.46 -13.57
N THR A 31 4.13 4.79 -13.05
CA THR A 31 4.60 6.15 -12.75
C THR A 31 3.80 6.91 -11.70
N LYS A 32 2.77 6.29 -11.13
CA LYS A 32 1.95 6.90 -10.10
C LYS A 32 2.27 6.30 -8.73
N TRP A 33 2.32 7.16 -7.73
CA TRP A 33 2.64 6.78 -6.34
C TRP A 33 1.49 7.12 -5.41
N CYS A 34 1.18 6.25 -4.48
CA CYS A 34 0.33 6.63 -3.36
C CYS A 34 1.10 7.59 -2.43
N SER A 35 0.43 8.17 -1.44
CA SER A 35 1.08 9.00 -0.44
C SER A 35 2.08 8.19 0.37
N ILE A 36 3.09 8.87 0.93
CA ILE A 36 3.91 8.29 1.99
C ILE A 36 3.10 8.44 3.27
N HIS A 37 2.77 7.32 3.90
CA HIS A 37 1.90 7.30 5.08
C HIS A 37 2.22 6.10 5.98
N TYR A 38 1.70 6.12 7.19
CA TYR A 38 1.81 5.02 8.13
C TYR A 38 0.51 4.84 8.90
N HIS A 39 0.38 3.70 9.55
CA HIS A 39 -0.76 3.37 10.39
C HIS A 39 -0.28 3.04 11.80
N LYS A 40 -1.01 3.48 12.81
CA LYS A 40 -0.70 3.19 14.21
C LYS A 40 -1.32 1.87 14.67
N ASN A 41 -2.45 1.51 14.11
CA ASN A 41 -3.22 0.34 14.53
C ASN A 41 -3.29 -0.76 13.49
N LYS A 42 -3.23 -0.40 12.19
CA LYS A 42 -3.38 -1.37 11.12
C LYS A 42 -2.05 -2.04 10.79
N LYS A 43 -2.07 -3.37 10.79
CA LYS A 43 -1.02 -4.23 10.26
C LYS A 43 -1.52 -4.83 8.96
N GLU A 44 -0.70 -4.84 7.91
CA GLU A 44 -1.15 -5.23 6.58
C GLU A 44 -0.13 -6.10 5.86
N THR A 45 -0.64 -7.00 5.00
CA THR A 45 0.17 -7.84 4.12
C THR A 45 -0.28 -7.61 2.69
N PHE A 46 0.68 -7.37 1.80
CA PHE A 46 0.44 -7.24 0.37
C PHE A 46 0.78 -8.54 -0.33
N TYR A 47 -0.08 -8.98 -1.25
CA TYR A 47 0.11 -10.16 -2.06
C TYR A 47 -0.11 -9.79 -3.53
N VAL A 48 0.95 -9.87 -4.35
CA VAL A 48 0.88 -9.45 -5.76
C VAL A 48 0.27 -10.55 -6.61
N ILE A 49 -0.80 -10.21 -7.34
CA ILE A 49 -1.53 -11.14 -8.20
C ILE A 49 -1.23 -10.93 -9.68
N ASP A 50 -0.78 -9.72 -10.08
CA ASP A 50 -0.38 -9.42 -11.45
C ASP A 50 0.55 -8.23 -11.49
N GLY A 51 1.56 -8.26 -12.36
CA GLY A 51 2.56 -7.21 -12.46
C GLY A 51 3.62 -7.28 -11.37
N GLU A 52 4.26 -6.15 -11.12
CA GLU A 52 5.30 -6.01 -10.10
C GLU A 52 5.05 -4.76 -9.27
N LEU A 53 5.14 -4.89 -7.97
CA LEU A 53 4.96 -3.78 -7.04
C LEU A 53 6.33 -3.31 -6.52
N LYS A 54 6.59 -2.01 -6.65
CA LYS A 54 7.74 -1.38 -5.98
C LYS A 54 7.25 -0.77 -4.69
N LEU A 55 7.78 -1.25 -3.57
CA LEU A 55 7.42 -0.80 -2.24
C LEU A 55 8.63 -0.15 -1.59
N GLU A 56 8.47 1.08 -1.11
CA GLU A 56 9.45 1.77 -0.30
C GLU A 56 8.90 1.91 1.11
N TYR A 57 9.73 1.63 2.12
CA TYR A 57 9.28 1.66 3.52
C TYR A 57 10.43 2.05 4.45
N SER A 58 10.07 2.58 5.62
CA SER A 58 11.02 3.00 6.64
C SER A 58 10.34 3.04 8.02
N ASN A 59 11.10 2.72 9.06
CA ASN A 59 10.65 2.97 10.42
C ASN A 59 10.89 4.42 10.86
N ASN A 60 11.56 5.23 10.02
CA ASN A 60 11.72 6.66 10.22
C ASN A 60 10.47 7.38 9.70
N LEU A 61 9.59 7.78 10.60
CA LEU A 61 8.31 8.40 10.25
C LEU A 61 8.45 9.81 9.69
N GLU A 62 9.63 10.42 9.77
CA GLU A 62 9.89 11.72 9.16
C GLU A 62 10.25 11.61 7.68
N TRP A 63 10.66 10.40 7.24
CA TRP A 63 11.09 10.14 5.85
C TRP A 63 12.24 11.04 5.43
N SER A 64 13.13 11.37 6.39
CA SER A 64 14.12 12.45 6.25
C SER A 64 15.46 12.02 5.69
N SER A 65 15.70 10.70 5.56
CA SER A 65 16.98 10.17 5.09
C SER A 65 16.78 8.99 4.17
N GLU A 66 17.35 9.07 2.96
CA GLU A 66 17.33 7.95 2.00
C GLU A 66 18.03 6.70 2.54
N TYR A 67 18.96 6.84 3.49
CA TYR A 67 19.66 5.72 4.11
C TYR A 67 18.75 4.87 5.00
N ASP A 68 17.63 5.42 5.45
CA ASP A 68 16.66 4.72 6.28
C ASP A 68 15.54 4.07 5.45
N ILE A 69 15.50 4.35 4.14
CA ILE A 69 14.43 3.88 3.26
C ILE A 69 14.88 2.59 2.58
N GLU A 70 14.09 1.54 2.81
CA GLU A 70 14.27 0.26 2.14
C GLU A 70 13.36 0.19 0.92
N THR A 71 13.83 -0.49 -0.12
CA THR A 71 13.04 -0.74 -1.33
C THR A 71 12.98 -2.23 -1.58
N ILE A 72 11.78 -2.75 -1.85
CA ILE A 72 11.59 -4.13 -2.26
C ILE A 72 10.70 -4.18 -3.50
N ILE A 73 11.05 -5.06 -4.44
CA ILE A 73 10.22 -5.35 -5.61
C ILE A 73 9.51 -6.67 -5.36
N LEU A 74 8.17 -6.62 -5.34
CA LEU A 74 7.34 -7.80 -5.19
C LEU A 74 6.80 -8.20 -6.56
N LYS A 75 7.07 -9.43 -6.94
CA LYS A 75 6.61 -10.01 -8.21
C LYS A 75 5.37 -10.86 -7.96
N LYS A 76 4.70 -11.25 -9.04
CA LYS A 76 3.52 -12.10 -8.97
C LYS A 76 3.76 -13.31 -8.05
N GLY A 77 2.90 -13.47 -7.05
CA GLY A 77 2.99 -14.55 -6.06
C GLY A 77 3.77 -14.18 -4.80
N ASP A 78 4.47 -13.04 -4.79
CA ASP A 78 5.21 -12.58 -3.61
C ASP A 78 4.27 -11.88 -2.63
N CYS A 79 4.60 -11.97 -1.35
CA CYS A 79 3.90 -11.24 -0.30
C CYS A 79 4.89 -10.57 0.65
N PHE A 80 4.43 -9.50 1.30
CA PHE A 80 5.23 -8.72 2.23
C PHE A 80 4.32 -8.11 3.30
N THR A 81 4.74 -8.20 4.55
CA THR A 81 3.98 -7.68 5.68
C THR A 81 4.59 -6.38 6.18
N LEU A 82 3.75 -5.36 6.29
CA LEU A 82 4.08 -4.09 6.92
C LEU A 82 3.47 -4.06 8.32
N ASP A 83 4.34 -3.93 9.31
CA ASP A 83 3.89 -3.78 10.69
C ASP A 83 3.33 -2.36 10.91
N THR A 84 2.68 -2.16 12.06
CA THR A 84 2.26 -0.81 12.48
C THR A 84 3.49 0.10 12.59
N MET A 85 3.29 1.41 12.42
CA MET A 85 4.34 2.42 12.57
C MET A 85 5.48 2.32 11.55
N ILE A 86 5.21 1.73 10.37
CA ILE A 86 6.15 1.70 9.24
C ILE A 86 5.61 2.62 8.15
N ALA A 87 6.34 3.70 7.88
CA ALA A 87 6.01 4.59 6.78
C ALA A 87 6.28 3.90 5.45
N HIS A 88 5.41 4.06 4.47
CA HIS A 88 5.55 3.38 3.18
C HIS A 88 4.81 4.08 2.06
N ARG A 89 5.21 3.74 0.85
CA ARG A 89 4.51 4.06 -0.39
C ARG A 89 4.80 2.99 -1.43
N PHE A 90 3.96 2.95 -2.47
CA PHE A 90 4.11 1.97 -3.55
C PHE A 90 3.79 2.59 -4.91
N THR A 91 4.30 1.92 -5.95
CA THR A 91 3.98 2.19 -7.35
C THR A 91 4.10 0.89 -8.14
N SER A 92 3.61 0.89 -9.39
CA SER A 92 3.92 -0.20 -10.30
C SER A 92 5.38 -0.11 -10.75
N ASN A 93 6.09 -1.24 -10.72
CA ASN A 93 7.52 -1.27 -11.07
C ASN A 93 7.78 -1.43 -12.57
N THR A 94 6.73 -1.59 -13.39
CA THR A 94 6.86 -1.80 -14.84
C THR A 94 6.07 -0.76 -15.60
N SER A 95 6.05 -0.85 -16.92
CA SER A 95 5.22 0.00 -17.78
C SER A 95 3.75 -0.43 -17.82
N TYR A 96 3.39 -1.47 -17.08
CA TYR A 96 2.02 -1.98 -16.95
C TYR A 96 1.50 -1.78 -15.53
N PRO A 97 0.18 -1.75 -15.33
CA PRO A 97 -0.39 -1.69 -13.98
C PRO A 97 -0.01 -2.91 -13.14
N CYS A 98 -0.01 -2.73 -11.83
CA CYS A 98 0.18 -3.81 -10.86
C CYS A 98 -1.11 -3.99 -10.08
N ASP A 99 -1.52 -5.25 -9.90
CA ASP A 99 -2.66 -5.61 -9.08
C ASP A 99 -2.18 -6.43 -7.89
N PHE A 100 -2.60 -6.03 -6.69
CA PHE A 100 -2.26 -6.74 -5.48
C PHE A 100 -3.39 -6.73 -4.47
N ILE A 101 -3.37 -7.69 -3.58
CA ILE A 101 -4.35 -7.83 -2.50
C ILE A 101 -3.72 -7.30 -1.22
N GLU A 102 -4.44 -6.43 -0.53
CA GLU A 102 -4.12 -6.01 0.83
C GLU A 102 -4.99 -6.83 1.79
N ILE A 103 -4.34 -7.57 2.67
CA ILE A 103 -4.99 -8.28 3.77
C ILE A 103 -4.53 -7.57 5.03
N SER A 104 -5.47 -7.09 5.85
CA SER A 104 -5.09 -6.30 7.01
C SER A 104 -6.05 -6.49 8.17
N THR A 105 -5.67 -5.94 9.31
CA THR A 105 -6.60 -5.69 10.39
C THR A 105 -7.59 -4.59 9.96
N HIS A 106 -8.57 -4.29 10.79
CA HIS A 106 -9.58 -3.27 10.49
C HIS A 106 -8.97 -1.97 9.97
N HIS A 107 -9.54 -1.43 8.88
CA HIS A 107 -9.11 -0.17 8.29
C HIS A 107 -10.00 0.98 8.75
N GLU A 108 -9.39 2.07 9.20
CA GLU A 108 -10.02 3.35 9.45
C GLU A 108 -9.20 4.44 8.78
N ASP A 109 -9.86 5.33 8.04
CA ASP A 109 -9.18 6.45 7.37
C ASP A 109 -8.47 7.35 8.39
N SER A 110 -9.04 7.49 9.59
CA SER A 110 -8.44 8.26 10.67
C SER A 110 -7.13 7.66 11.20
N ASP A 111 -6.84 6.39 10.90
CA ASP A 111 -5.58 5.72 11.23
C ASP A 111 -4.55 5.80 10.12
N SER A 112 -4.77 6.64 9.12
CA SER A 112 -3.81 6.87 8.04
C SER A 112 -3.17 8.24 8.23
N TYR A 113 -1.88 8.24 8.56
CA TYR A 113 -1.11 9.45 8.86
C TYR A 113 -0.21 9.76 7.69
N ARG A 114 -0.59 10.77 6.90
CA ARG A 114 0.12 11.15 5.69
C ARG A 114 1.34 12.00 6.03
N ILE A 115 2.50 11.61 5.47
CA ILE A 115 3.76 12.34 5.60
C ILE A 115 3.97 13.21 4.37
N ILE A 116 3.84 12.62 3.18
CA ILE A 116 4.00 13.31 1.90
C ILE A 116 2.85 12.91 0.99
N LYS A 117 2.23 13.89 0.35
CA LYS A 117 1.14 13.67 -0.58
C LYS A 117 1.62 12.86 -1.80
N GLY A 118 0.79 11.93 -2.26
CA GLY A 118 0.99 11.18 -3.50
C GLY A 118 0.19 11.75 -4.66
N ASP A 119 0.01 10.91 -5.67
CA ASP A 119 -0.78 11.22 -6.87
C ASP A 119 -2.28 11.17 -6.68
#